data_a80d7cb0e7aed6dd8fd0e114d7257799
#
_entry.id   a80d7cb0e7aed6dd8fd0e114d7257799
#
_cell.length_a   1.000
_cell.length_b   1.000
_cell.length_c   1.000
_cell.angle_alpha   90.00
_cell.angle_beta   90.00
_cell.angle_gamma   90.00
#
_symmetry.space_group_name_H-M   'P 1'
#
loop_
_entity.id
_entity.type
_entity.pdbx_description
1 polymer ?
#
loop_
_entity_poly.entity_id
_entity_poly.type
_entity_poly.pdbx_seq_one_letter_code
_entity_poly.pdbx_strand_id
1 'polypeptide(L)'
;MTWDHPRGLDCLVNSDNLLKEQLGVSVEWSARSLLAFGDQHISEFYADHDLMVIDHPHVPDAVHANAVVALEDVVTDADLELLAKTSVGASHDSYIYRGKHWALAIDTAAQVSAYRPDKTNKGLVFWDDVLAAGREGLVLWPHKPVDAFSTFATLMAQKGFALCSTDEYITKAVAAEVLTFMIDLAKAVPAQCLTMNPIEAAEHLVTTDREHYSICMYGYTNYSRDGFRTRPIVYDDVPSFDGRASGSQLGGAGIAISSASKNVELAAKVAVLLSLPEIQSTTYVQAGGQPGNLAAWKAPQANLITRNFFNNTLRTLER
;
A
#
# COMPACT_ATOMS: atom_id res chain seq x y z
N MET A 1 -0.69 17.53 -3.48
CA MET A 1 -0.90 17.02 -2.09
C MET A 1 -0.57 15.54 -2.01
N THR A 2 0.20 15.12 -0.99
CA THR A 2 0.53 13.72 -0.70
C THR A 2 0.58 13.48 0.81
N TRP A 3 1.16 12.37 1.32
CA TRP A 3 1.35 12.15 2.77
C TRP A 3 2.82 12.32 3.18
N ASP A 4 3.01 12.74 4.43
CA ASP A 4 4.32 13.04 5.02
C ASP A 4 5.04 11.75 5.43
N HIS A 5 5.63 11.09 4.43
CA HIS A 5 6.52 9.95 4.59
C HIS A 5 7.43 9.86 3.36
N PRO A 6 8.70 9.43 3.48
CA PRO A 6 9.60 9.28 2.33
C PRO A 6 9.02 8.45 1.18
N ARG A 7 8.25 7.38 1.47
CA ARG A 7 7.55 6.59 0.47
C ARG A 7 6.54 7.41 -0.36
N GLY A 8 5.89 8.39 0.26
CA GLY A 8 4.84 9.16 -0.40
C GLY A 8 5.28 10.52 -0.94
N LEU A 9 6.34 11.09 -0.39
CA LEU A 9 6.79 12.44 -0.74
C LEU A 9 8.09 12.43 -1.56
N ASP A 10 9.12 11.70 -1.10
CA ASP A 10 10.45 11.80 -1.71
C ASP A 10 10.47 11.32 -3.16
N CYS A 11 9.72 10.28 -3.50
CA CYS A 11 9.61 9.78 -4.88
C CYS A 11 8.98 10.79 -5.83
N LEU A 12 8.05 11.61 -5.35
CA LEU A 12 7.39 12.66 -6.12
C LEU A 12 8.29 13.89 -6.27
N VAL A 13 8.89 14.33 -5.17
CA VAL A 13 9.82 15.49 -5.17
C VAL A 13 11.05 15.21 -6.04
N ASN A 14 11.63 14.03 -5.94
CA ASN A 14 12.80 13.64 -6.74
C ASN A 14 12.48 13.43 -8.23
N SER A 15 11.20 13.33 -8.60
CA SER A 15 10.77 13.29 -10.00
C SER A 15 10.67 14.66 -10.68
N ASP A 16 10.87 15.77 -9.96
CA ASP A 16 10.68 17.12 -10.47
C ASP A 16 11.62 17.46 -11.65
N ASN A 17 12.88 17.02 -11.61
CA ASN A 17 13.81 17.20 -12.74
C ASN A 17 13.29 16.51 -14.01
N LEU A 18 12.76 15.30 -13.88
CA LEU A 18 12.15 14.57 -14.98
C LEU A 18 10.92 15.31 -15.55
N LEU A 19 10.08 15.85 -14.68
CA LEU A 19 8.91 16.64 -15.09
C LEU A 19 9.34 17.91 -15.87
N LYS A 20 10.41 18.58 -15.44
CA LYS A 20 10.99 19.72 -16.14
C LYS A 20 11.53 19.34 -17.52
N GLU A 21 12.27 18.25 -17.61
CA GLU A 21 12.87 17.78 -18.85
C GLU A 21 11.82 17.32 -19.86
N GLN A 22 10.80 16.59 -19.44
CA GLN A 22 9.84 15.95 -20.32
C GLN A 22 8.61 16.82 -20.64
N LEU A 23 8.15 17.61 -19.68
CA LEU A 23 6.93 18.39 -19.77
C LEU A 23 7.15 19.90 -19.64
N GLY A 24 8.36 20.34 -19.28
CA GLY A 24 8.66 21.76 -19.05
C GLY A 24 8.02 22.34 -17.80
N VAL A 25 7.62 21.50 -16.83
CA VAL A 25 6.89 21.91 -15.62
C VAL A 25 7.58 21.46 -14.35
N SER A 26 7.28 22.16 -13.25
CA SER A 26 7.64 21.79 -11.89
C SER A 26 6.38 21.63 -11.07
N VAL A 27 6.37 20.65 -10.16
CA VAL A 27 5.23 20.41 -9.25
C VAL A 27 5.69 20.65 -7.82
N GLU A 28 5.02 21.58 -7.15
CA GLU A 28 5.18 21.79 -5.72
C GLU A 28 4.29 20.85 -4.94
N TRP A 29 4.89 19.99 -4.11
CA TRP A 29 4.18 19.01 -3.31
C TRP A 29 4.01 19.49 -1.88
N SER A 30 2.76 19.58 -1.42
CA SER A 30 2.42 19.68 -0.01
C SER A 30 2.14 18.29 0.57
N ALA A 31 2.43 18.10 1.86
CA ALA A 31 2.22 16.82 2.54
C ALA A 31 1.35 17.01 3.78
N ARG A 32 0.52 16.01 4.08
CA ARG A 32 -0.28 15.90 5.29
C ARG A 32 0.13 14.68 6.10
N SER A 33 -0.13 14.67 7.41
CA SER A 33 0.20 13.52 8.24
C SER A 33 -0.48 12.25 7.73
N LEU A 34 0.09 11.07 8.06
CA LEU A 34 -0.51 9.79 7.67
C LEU A 34 -1.95 9.64 8.20
N LEU A 35 -2.22 10.16 9.40
CA LEU A 35 -3.58 10.16 9.96
C LEU A 35 -4.53 11.01 9.10
N ALA A 36 -4.12 12.23 8.73
CA ALA A 36 -4.92 13.09 7.87
C ALA A 36 -5.07 12.51 6.45
N PHE A 37 -4.06 11.77 5.97
CA PHE A 37 -4.14 11.07 4.69
C PHE A 37 -5.24 10.00 4.69
N GLY A 38 -5.39 9.25 5.77
CA GLY A 38 -6.42 8.21 5.91
C GLY A 38 -7.81 8.73 6.29
N ASP A 39 -7.91 9.86 7.00
CA ASP A 39 -9.16 10.26 7.65
C ASP A 39 -9.75 11.58 7.13
N GLN A 40 -8.93 12.48 6.55
CA GLN A 40 -9.38 13.78 6.11
C GLN A 40 -10.22 13.70 4.84
N HIS A 41 -11.43 14.25 4.86
CA HIS A 41 -12.33 14.22 3.71
C HIS A 41 -11.78 15.11 2.57
N ILE A 42 -11.87 14.61 1.34
CA ILE A 42 -11.29 15.25 0.15
C ILE A 42 -11.84 16.68 -0.12
N SER A 43 -13.08 16.96 0.27
CA SER A 43 -13.70 18.27 0.13
C SER A 43 -12.97 19.39 0.88
N GLU A 44 -12.12 19.05 1.84
CA GLU A 44 -11.37 20.03 2.64
C GLU A 44 -10.12 20.57 1.93
N PHE A 45 -9.64 19.90 0.87
CA PHE A 45 -8.37 20.26 0.25
C PHE A 45 -8.32 20.22 -1.28
N TYR A 46 -9.30 19.59 -1.97
CA TYR A 46 -9.23 19.44 -3.43
C TYR A 46 -9.19 20.78 -4.19
N ALA A 47 -9.82 21.83 -3.63
CA ALA A 47 -9.92 23.12 -4.29
C ALA A 47 -8.57 23.88 -4.39
N ASP A 48 -7.61 23.52 -3.54
CA ASP A 48 -6.31 24.18 -3.44
C ASP A 48 -5.18 23.43 -4.16
N HIS A 49 -5.51 22.31 -4.85
CA HIS A 49 -4.51 21.44 -5.45
C HIS A 49 -4.89 21.03 -6.87
N ASP A 50 -3.91 20.92 -7.78
CA ASP A 50 -4.10 20.34 -9.11
C ASP A 50 -4.07 18.81 -9.06
N LEU A 51 -3.17 18.24 -8.24
CA LEU A 51 -2.95 16.81 -8.10
C LEU A 51 -3.08 16.39 -6.63
N MET A 52 -3.74 15.26 -6.41
CA MET A 52 -3.96 14.69 -5.08
C MET A 52 -3.61 13.21 -5.07
N VAL A 53 -2.77 12.80 -4.14
CA VAL A 53 -2.55 11.38 -3.87
C VAL A 53 -3.59 10.94 -2.86
N ILE A 54 -4.37 9.91 -3.21
CA ILE A 54 -5.49 9.40 -2.41
C ILE A 54 -5.46 7.87 -2.31
N ASP A 55 -5.95 7.33 -1.22
CA ASP A 55 -6.22 5.90 -1.09
C ASP A 55 -7.47 5.49 -1.88
N HIS A 56 -7.47 4.29 -2.46
CA HIS A 56 -8.60 3.80 -3.26
C HIS A 56 -9.94 3.74 -2.52
N PRO A 57 -10.04 3.47 -1.20
CA PRO A 57 -11.33 3.50 -0.49
C PRO A 57 -12.00 4.87 -0.49
N HIS A 58 -11.24 5.96 -0.71
CA HIS A 58 -11.77 7.33 -0.76
C HIS A 58 -12.33 7.74 -2.13
N VAL A 59 -12.17 6.92 -3.16
CA VAL A 59 -12.66 7.22 -4.52
C VAL A 59 -14.16 7.49 -4.56
N PRO A 60 -15.04 6.69 -3.93
CA PRO A 60 -16.47 6.99 -3.89
C PRO A 60 -16.79 8.36 -3.29
N ASP A 61 -16.16 8.73 -2.18
CA ASP A 61 -16.37 10.02 -1.52
C ASP A 61 -15.88 11.18 -2.39
N ALA A 62 -14.72 11.01 -3.05
CA ALA A 62 -14.17 11.99 -3.98
C ALA A 62 -15.11 12.25 -5.17
N VAL A 63 -15.71 11.19 -5.71
CA VAL A 63 -16.67 11.27 -6.83
C VAL A 63 -17.97 11.91 -6.37
N HIS A 64 -18.51 11.53 -5.21
CA HIS A 64 -19.74 12.13 -4.67
C HIS A 64 -19.56 13.62 -4.32
N ALA A 65 -18.37 14.02 -3.89
CA ALA A 65 -18.02 15.41 -3.65
C ALA A 65 -17.75 16.21 -4.95
N ASN A 66 -17.76 15.55 -6.12
CA ASN A 66 -17.31 16.13 -7.40
C ASN A 66 -15.89 16.75 -7.29
N ALA A 67 -15.01 16.14 -6.50
CA ALA A 67 -13.68 16.66 -6.22
C ALA A 67 -12.60 16.21 -7.22
N VAL A 68 -12.90 15.21 -8.04
CA VAL A 68 -11.95 14.59 -8.98
C VAL A 68 -12.50 14.55 -10.40
N VAL A 69 -11.59 14.53 -11.38
CA VAL A 69 -11.90 14.37 -12.81
C VAL A 69 -11.85 12.89 -13.18
N ALA A 70 -12.81 12.42 -13.99
CA ALA A 70 -12.72 11.09 -14.57
C ALA A 70 -11.57 11.03 -15.58
N LEU A 71 -10.72 10.01 -15.47
CA LEU A 71 -9.49 9.94 -16.27
C LEU A 71 -9.78 9.70 -17.77
N GLU A 72 -10.85 9.02 -18.11
CA GLU A 72 -11.30 8.84 -19.50
C GLU A 72 -11.60 10.17 -20.22
N ASP A 73 -11.84 11.24 -19.46
CA ASP A 73 -12.13 12.56 -20.07
C ASP A 73 -10.84 13.35 -20.40
N VAL A 74 -9.66 12.92 -19.87
CA VAL A 74 -8.41 13.72 -19.90
C VAL A 74 -7.13 12.91 -20.16
N VAL A 75 -7.18 11.59 -20.08
CA VAL A 75 -6.10 10.64 -20.40
C VAL A 75 -6.46 9.85 -21.63
N THR A 76 -5.51 9.53 -22.50
CA THR A 76 -5.78 8.74 -23.70
C THR A 76 -6.11 7.29 -23.37
N ASP A 77 -6.97 6.67 -24.19
CA ASP A 77 -7.28 5.23 -24.05
C ASP A 77 -6.01 4.38 -24.09
N ALA A 78 -5.04 4.75 -24.93
CA ALA A 78 -3.76 4.04 -25.06
C ALA A 78 -2.94 4.06 -23.76
N ASP A 79 -2.90 5.21 -23.06
CA ASP A 79 -2.22 5.33 -21.78
C ASP A 79 -2.94 4.53 -20.70
N LEU A 80 -4.27 4.62 -20.63
CA LEU A 80 -5.06 3.83 -19.66
C LEU A 80 -4.88 2.32 -19.89
N GLU A 81 -4.91 1.86 -21.15
CA GLU A 81 -4.65 0.46 -21.49
C GLU A 81 -3.22 0.01 -21.14
N LEU A 82 -2.21 0.86 -21.38
CA LEU A 82 -0.83 0.58 -21.00
C LEU A 82 -0.72 0.39 -19.48
N LEU A 83 -1.26 1.34 -18.72
CA LEU A 83 -1.20 1.32 -17.25
C LEU A 83 -1.98 0.14 -16.67
N ALA A 84 -3.13 -0.21 -17.23
CA ALA A 84 -3.87 -1.41 -16.85
C ALA A 84 -3.06 -2.70 -17.08
N LYS A 85 -2.46 -2.85 -18.27
CA LYS A 85 -1.67 -4.05 -18.64
C LYS A 85 -0.39 -4.21 -17.84
N THR A 86 0.15 -3.11 -17.32
CA THR A 86 1.43 -3.10 -16.60
C THR A 86 1.28 -2.96 -15.09
N SER A 87 0.07 -2.88 -14.59
CA SER A 87 -0.26 -2.79 -13.17
C SER A 87 0.15 -4.04 -12.39
N VAL A 88 0.49 -3.88 -11.11
CA VAL A 88 0.75 -4.99 -10.21
C VAL A 88 -0.53 -5.36 -9.44
N GLY A 89 -0.91 -6.64 -9.49
CA GLY A 89 -2.16 -7.10 -8.86
C GLY A 89 -3.37 -6.31 -9.34
N ALA A 90 -4.27 -5.98 -8.45
CA ALA A 90 -5.49 -5.20 -8.73
C ALA A 90 -5.32 -3.68 -8.53
N SER A 91 -4.08 -3.15 -8.47
CA SER A 91 -3.85 -1.75 -8.10
C SER A 91 -4.48 -0.75 -9.08
N HIS A 92 -4.46 -1.03 -10.38
CA HIS A 92 -5.13 -0.16 -11.37
C HIS A 92 -6.65 -0.20 -11.20
N ASP A 93 -7.22 -1.38 -11.12
CA ASP A 93 -8.67 -1.58 -11.05
C ASP A 93 -9.28 -1.05 -9.73
N SER A 94 -8.49 -0.93 -8.68
CA SER A 94 -8.94 -0.43 -7.38
C SER A 94 -9.41 1.03 -7.40
N TYR A 95 -9.05 1.78 -8.43
CA TYR A 95 -9.50 3.17 -8.64
C TYR A 95 -10.69 3.30 -9.58
N ILE A 96 -11.30 2.18 -9.98
CA ILE A 96 -12.53 2.18 -10.79
C ILE A 96 -13.74 2.35 -9.87
N TYR A 97 -14.55 3.34 -10.16
CA TYR A 97 -15.85 3.53 -9.54
C TYR A 97 -16.87 3.98 -10.57
N ARG A 98 -18.05 3.33 -10.58
CA ARG A 98 -19.12 3.56 -11.57
C ARG A 98 -18.65 3.46 -13.02
N GLY A 99 -17.73 2.53 -13.29
CA GLY A 99 -17.22 2.23 -14.64
C GLY A 99 -16.24 3.24 -15.21
N LYS A 100 -15.69 4.14 -14.37
CA LYS A 100 -14.64 5.10 -14.76
C LYS A 100 -13.46 5.01 -13.78
N HIS A 101 -12.26 5.36 -14.27
CA HIS A 101 -11.05 5.52 -13.45
C HIS A 101 -10.99 6.94 -12.88
N TRP A 102 -10.60 7.06 -11.60
CA TRP A 102 -10.56 8.33 -10.88
C TRP A 102 -9.19 8.69 -10.34
N ALA A 103 -8.26 7.74 -10.38
CA ALA A 103 -6.85 7.96 -10.10
C ALA A 103 -6.00 6.93 -10.84
N LEU A 104 -4.71 7.24 -11.07
CA LEU A 104 -3.71 6.29 -11.57
C LEU A 104 -2.92 5.73 -10.39
N ALA A 105 -2.81 4.42 -10.28
CA ALA A 105 -2.04 3.76 -9.24
C ALA A 105 -0.55 4.11 -9.36
N ILE A 106 -0.02 4.90 -8.43
CA ILE A 106 1.40 5.24 -8.36
C ILE A 106 2.11 4.52 -7.22
N ASP A 107 1.37 4.02 -6.26
CA ASP A 107 1.88 3.30 -5.10
C ASP A 107 0.99 2.08 -4.83
N THR A 108 1.61 0.96 -4.46
CA THR A 108 0.89 -0.28 -4.19
C THR A 108 1.45 -0.99 -2.97
N ALA A 109 0.57 -1.44 -2.11
CA ALA A 109 0.86 -2.21 -0.93
C ALA A 109 -0.16 -3.34 -0.74
N ALA A 110 0.19 -4.27 0.13
CA ALA A 110 -0.73 -5.24 0.70
C ALA A 110 -0.35 -5.46 2.16
N GLN A 111 -1.24 -6.06 2.93
CA GLN A 111 -0.84 -6.60 4.22
C GLN A 111 0.11 -7.77 3.99
N VAL A 112 1.30 -7.68 4.54
CA VAL A 112 2.40 -8.65 4.40
C VAL A 112 2.97 -8.97 5.78
N SER A 113 3.95 -9.87 5.84
CA SER A 113 4.76 -10.07 7.03
C SER A 113 6.13 -9.39 6.92
N ALA A 114 6.80 -9.24 8.05
CA ALA A 114 8.17 -8.77 8.11
C ALA A 114 8.93 -9.49 9.22
N TYR A 115 10.26 -9.59 9.05
CA TYR A 115 11.12 -10.17 10.07
C TYR A 115 12.49 -9.47 10.17
N ARG A 116 13.14 -9.67 11.29
CA ARG A 116 14.50 -9.20 11.58
C ARG A 116 15.53 -10.19 11.06
N PRO A 117 16.33 -9.86 10.02
CA PRO A 117 17.29 -10.80 9.43
C PRO A 117 18.48 -11.13 10.35
N ASP A 118 18.73 -10.33 11.38
CA ASP A 118 19.74 -10.60 12.42
C ASP A 118 19.22 -11.51 13.54
N LYS A 119 17.93 -11.82 13.58
CA LYS A 119 17.28 -12.70 14.57
C LYS A 119 16.83 -14.02 13.96
N THR A 120 16.41 -14.00 12.68
CA THR A 120 15.91 -15.18 11.96
C THR A 120 16.22 -15.05 10.47
N ASN A 121 16.25 -16.17 9.77
CA ASN A 121 16.55 -16.22 8.33
C ASN A 121 15.32 -16.46 7.45
N LYS A 122 14.12 -16.50 8.03
CA LYS A 122 12.85 -16.73 7.30
C LYS A 122 11.67 -16.06 7.99
N GLY A 123 10.66 -15.72 7.19
CA GLY A 123 9.35 -15.31 7.66
C GLY A 123 8.50 -16.46 8.21
N LEU A 124 7.33 -16.12 8.73
CA LEU A 124 6.31 -17.06 9.20
C LEU A 124 5.31 -17.32 8.08
N VAL A 125 5.11 -18.58 7.69
CA VAL A 125 4.27 -18.97 6.55
C VAL A 125 2.87 -19.37 7.00
N PHE A 126 2.76 -20.06 8.13
CA PHE A 126 1.49 -20.60 8.64
C PHE A 126 1.02 -19.83 9.86
N TRP A 127 -0.30 -19.64 9.98
CA TRP A 127 -0.91 -19.00 11.14
C TRP A 127 -0.62 -19.73 12.47
N ASP A 128 -0.45 -21.06 12.43
CA ASP A 128 -0.08 -21.83 13.62
C ASP A 128 1.31 -21.47 14.13
N ASP A 129 2.27 -21.24 13.22
CA ASP A 129 3.62 -20.77 13.56
C ASP A 129 3.58 -19.34 14.12
N VAL A 130 2.71 -18.49 13.56
CA VAL A 130 2.49 -17.12 14.07
C VAL A 130 1.99 -17.15 15.53
N LEU A 131 0.97 -17.98 15.82
CA LEU A 131 0.45 -18.12 17.16
C LEU A 131 1.49 -18.69 18.14
N ALA A 132 2.29 -19.67 17.70
CA ALA A 132 3.36 -20.25 18.52
C ALA A 132 4.43 -19.19 18.86
N ALA A 133 4.96 -18.49 17.86
CA ALA A 133 5.95 -17.42 18.06
C ALA A 133 5.37 -16.23 18.85
N GLY A 134 4.09 -15.93 18.66
CA GLY A 134 3.38 -14.90 19.41
C GLY A 134 3.33 -15.20 20.91
N ARG A 135 3.03 -16.44 21.30
CA ARG A 135 3.01 -16.88 22.72
C ARG A 135 4.41 -16.81 23.37
N GLU A 136 5.46 -16.87 22.57
CA GLU A 136 6.84 -16.63 23.02
C GLU A 136 7.17 -15.12 23.12
N GLY A 137 6.27 -14.24 22.69
CA GLY A 137 6.44 -12.79 22.70
C GLY A 137 7.34 -12.27 21.57
N LEU A 138 7.42 -13.00 20.45
CA LEU A 138 8.30 -12.67 19.31
C LEU A 138 7.58 -11.96 18.16
N VAL A 139 6.25 -11.84 18.21
CA VAL A 139 5.43 -11.33 17.11
C VAL A 139 4.75 -10.03 17.48
N LEU A 140 4.78 -9.06 16.56
CA LEU A 140 3.92 -7.89 16.54
C LEU A 140 2.77 -8.10 15.53
N TRP A 141 1.61 -7.61 15.87
CA TRP A 141 0.49 -7.46 14.96
C TRP A 141 -0.12 -6.06 15.16
N PRO A 142 0.20 -5.08 14.28
CA PRO A 142 -0.44 -3.77 14.36
C PRO A 142 -1.93 -3.92 14.08
N HIS A 143 -2.76 -3.56 15.06
CA HIS A 143 -4.20 -3.74 14.96
C HIS A 143 -5.00 -2.57 15.56
N LYS A 144 -4.57 -1.34 15.26
CA LYS A 144 -5.50 -0.20 15.34
C LYS A 144 -6.81 -0.58 14.63
N PRO A 145 -7.95 0.01 14.93
CA PRO A 145 -9.24 -0.42 14.36
C PRO A 145 -9.24 -0.61 12.85
N VAL A 146 -8.64 0.29 12.08
CA VAL A 146 -8.55 0.18 10.62
C VAL A 146 -7.66 -0.98 10.18
N ASP A 147 -6.53 -1.19 10.85
CA ASP A 147 -5.60 -2.29 10.54
C ASP A 147 -6.18 -3.65 10.97
N ALA A 148 -6.92 -3.68 12.08
CA ALA A 148 -7.68 -4.86 12.52
C ALA A 148 -8.78 -5.23 11.51
N PHE A 149 -9.50 -4.24 10.97
CA PHE A 149 -10.49 -4.48 9.92
C PHE A 149 -9.81 -5.01 8.64
N SER A 150 -8.68 -4.46 8.25
CA SER A 150 -7.89 -4.95 7.12
C SER A 150 -7.46 -6.42 7.31
N THR A 151 -7.00 -6.77 8.53
CA THR A 151 -6.67 -8.16 8.86
C THR A 151 -7.90 -9.06 8.83
N PHE A 152 -9.04 -8.60 9.33
CA PHE A 152 -10.31 -9.33 9.22
C PHE A 152 -10.67 -9.61 7.76
N ALA A 153 -10.60 -8.60 6.88
CA ALA A 153 -10.86 -8.76 5.45
C ALA A 153 -9.90 -9.77 4.80
N THR A 154 -8.60 -9.69 5.12
CA THR A 154 -7.58 -10.63 4.66
C THR A 154 -7.91 -12.08 5.08
N LEU A 155 -8.24 -12.30 6.35
CA LEU A 155 -8.57 -13.63 6.88
C LEU A 155 -9.87 -14.19 6.29
N MET A 156 -10.88 -13.33 6.09
CA MET A 156 -12.13 -13.72 5.41
C MET A 156 -11.84 -14.20 3.98
N ALA A 157 -11.02 -13.46 3.23
CA ALA A 157 -10.63 -13.82 1.86
C ALA A 157 -9.81 -15.11 1.83
N GLN A 158 -8.89 -15.33 2.78
CA GLN A 158 -8.13 -16.59 2.91
C GLN A 158 -9.02 -17.81 3.20
N LYS A 159 -10.18 -17.59 3.81
CA LYS A 159 -11.22 -18.62 4.00
C LYS A 159 -12.13 -18.79 2.76
N GLY A 160 -11.89 -18.04 1.68
CA GLY A 160 -12.67 -18.09 0.45
C GLY A 160 -13.94 -17.21 0.44
N PHE A 161 -14.06 -16.26 1.38
CA PHE A 161 -15.23 -15.41 1.57
C PHE A 161 -14.83 -13.92 1.63
N ALA A 162 -14.33 -13.38 0.51
CA ALA A 162 -14.02 -11.96 0.43
C ALA A 162 -15.28 -11.11 0.73
N LEU A 163 -15.08 -10.00 1.45
CA LEU A 163 -16.17 -9.08 1.78
C LEU A 163 -16.84 -8.56 0.51
N CYS A 164 -18.16 -8.38 0.55
CA CYS A 164 -18.96 -7.90 -0.58
C CYS A 164 -18.83 -8.73 -1.88
N SER A 165 -18.35 -9.97 -1.82
CA SER A 165 -18.18 -10.82 -3.01
C SER A 165 -19.47 -11.53 -3.45
N THR A 166 -20.52 -11.48 -2.64
CA THR A 166 -21.84 -12.04 -2.89
C THR A 166 -22.91 -11.01 -2.50
N ASP A 167 -24.19 -11.35 -2.65
CA ASP A 167 -25.30 -10.53 -2.18
C ASP A 167 -25.28 -10.34 -0.65
N GLU A 168 -24.64 -11.25 0.09
CA GLU A 168 -24.36 -11.06 1.51
C GLU A 168 -23.05 -10.27 1.67
N TYR A 169 -23.09 -9.17 2.42
CA TYR A 169 -21.90 -8.39 2.75
C TYR A 169 -20.84 -9.22 3.47
N ILE A 170 -21.27 -10.14 4.33
CA ILE A 170 -20.42 -10.98 5.18
C ILE A 170 -21.11 -12.34 5.46
N THR A 171 -20.36 -13.43 5.34
CA THR A 171 -20.83 -14.76 5.73
C THR A 171 -20.64 -14.97 7.23
N LYS A 172 -21.72 -14.89 8.00
CA LYS A 172 -21.73 -14.86 9.48
C LYS A 172 -20.93 -16.00 10.12
N ALA A 173 -21.04 -17.23 9.61
CA ALA A 173 -20.34 -18.38 10.19
C ALA A 173 -18.83 -18.23 10.06
N VAL A 174 -18.34 -17.86 8.89
CA VAL A 174 -16.90 -17.64 8.62
C VAL A 174 -16.38 -16.43 9.39
N ALA A 175 -17.17 -15.35 9.46
CA ALA A 175 -16.82 -14.18 10.26
C ALA A 175 -16.62 -14.52 11.74
N ALA A 176 -17.47 -15.37 12.31
CA ALA A 176 -17.33 -15.82 13.70
C ALA A 176 -16.03 -16.63 13.92
N GLU A 177 -15.65 -17.50 12.98
CA GLU A 177 -14.39 -18.25 13.02
C GLU A 177 -13.19 -17.29 12.95
N VAL A 178 -13.21 -16.34 12.01
CA VAL A 178 -12.15 -15.35 11.82
C VAL A 178 -12.01 -14.46 13.06
N LEU A 179 -13.09 -13.97 13.63
CA LEU A 179 -13.05 -13.16 14.85
C LEU A 179 -12.53 -13.97 16.05
N THR A 180 -12.88 -15.25 16.16
CA THR A 180 -12.34 -16.13 17.20
C THR A 180 -10.83 -16.27 17.05
N PHE A 181 -10.33 -16.50 15.82
CA PHE A 181 -8.91 -16.55 15.54
C PHE A 181 -8.20 -15.22 15.87
N MET A 182 -8.78 -14.09 15.48
CA MET A 182 -8.23 -12.76 15.80
C MET A 182 -8.15 -12.50 17.30
N ILE A 183 -9.13 -12.97 18.09
CA ILE A 183 -9.09 -12.89 19.57
C ILE A 183 -7.90 -13.70 20.10
N ASP A 184 -7.65 -14.89 19.58
CA ASP A 184 -6.53 -15.71 20.01
C ASP A 184 -5.18 -15.10 19.58
N LEU A 185 -5.11 -14.51 18.40
CA LEU A 185 -3.96 -13.75 17.94
C LEU A 185 -3.70 -12.51 18.85
N ALA A 186 -4.73 -11.76 19.19
CA ALA A 186 -4.61 -10.60 20.09
C ALA A 186 -4.11 -10.99 21.49
N LYS A 187 -4.45 -12.17 21.98
CA LYS A 187 -3.91 -12.70 23.27
C LYS A 187 -2.44 -13.13 23.16
N ALA A 188 -2.00 -13.50 21.95
CA ALA A 188 -0.65 -13.98 21.70
C ALA A 188 0.37 -12.86 21.46
N VAL A 189 -0.07 -11.64 21.15
CA VAL A 189 0.82 -10.50 20.88
C VAL A 189 0.82 -9.48 22.02
N PRO A 190 1.84 -8.60 22.12
CA PRO A 190 1.88 -7.56 23.15
C PRO A 190 0.67 -6.62 23.06
N ALA A 191 0.11 -6.23 24.21
CA ALA A 191 -1.08 -5.35 24.27
C ALA A 191 -0.90 -4.00 23.58
N GLN A 192 0.33 -3.49 23.48
CA GLN A 192 0.66 -2.26 22.75
C GLN A 192 0.33 -2.32 21.26
N CYS A 193 0.26 -3.52 20.67
CA CYS A 193 -0.13 -3.71 19.26
C CYS A 193 -1.53 -3.17 18.94
N LEU A 194 -2.43 -3.07 19.95
CA LEU A 194 -3.77 -2.48 19.80
C LEU A 194 -3.74 -0.99 19.36
N THR A 195 -2.67 -0.30 19.65
CA THR A 195 -2.51 1.12 19.30
C THR A 195 -1.50 1.36 18.17
N MET A 196 -0.85 0.31 17.68
CA MET A 196 0.14 0.42 16.61
C MET A 196 -0.51 0.42 15.24
N ASN A 197 0.02 1.26 14.35
CA ASN A 197 -0.13 1.18 12.90
C ASN A 197 1.09 0.46 12.28
N PRO A 198 1.12 0.17 10.97
CA PRO A 198 2.24 -0.51 10.31
C PRO A 198 3.59 0.19 10.45
N ILE A 199 3.62 1.53 10.45
CA ILE A 199 4.86 2.30 10.61
C ILE A 199 5.38 2.15 12.06
N GLU A 200 4.50 2.28 13.04
CA GLU A 200 4.85 2.13 14.46
C GLU A 200 5.36 0.72 14.77
N ALA A 201 4.77 -0.32 14.14
CA ALA A 201 5.26 -1.69 14.26
C ALA A 201 6.64 -1.88 13.61
N ALA A 202 6.87 -1.29 12.43
CA ALA A 202 8.17 -1.33 11.77
C ALA A 202 9.24 -0.58 12.59
N GLU A 203 8.92 0.62 13.11
CA GLU A 203 9.83 1.36 14.02
C GLU A 203 10.15 0.56 15.29
N HIS A 204 9.16 -0.11 15.86
CA HIS A 204 9.38 -0.96 17.03
C HIS A 204 10.33 -2.12 16.70
N LEU A 205 10.11 -2.84 15.58
CA LEU A 205 11.01 -3.92 15.15
C LEU A 205 12.46 -3.47 14.96
N VAL A 206 12.69 -2.27 14.39
CA VAL A 206 14.05 -1.80 14.11
C VAL A 206 14.75 -1.19 15.33
N THR A 207 14.00 -0.83 16.38
CA THR A 207 14.54 -0.16 17.58
C THR A 207 14.66 -1.08 18.80
N THR A 208 13.93 -2.20 18.82
CA THR A 208 13.94 -3.15 19.97
C THR A 208 14.63 -4.46 19.61
N ASP A 209 14.86 -5.31 20.62
CA ASP A 209 15.55 -6.60 20.45
C ASP A 209 14.69 -7.82 20.78
N ARG A 210 13.46 -7.62 21.24
CA ARG A 210 12.60 -8.70 21.72
C ARG A 210 11.84 -9.38 20.59
N GLU A 211 11.10 -8.58 19.82
CA GLU A 211 10.26 -9.10 18.76
C GLU A 211 11.09 -9.33 17.48
N HIS A 212 10.80 -10.45 16.82
CA HIS A 212 11.52 -10.85 15.61
C HIS A 212 10.68 -10.67 14.34
N TYR A 213 9.35 -10.62 14.50
CA TYR A 213 8.37 -10.63 13.40
C TYR A 213 7.31 -9.57 13.60
N SER A 214 6.76 -9.10 12.48
CA SER A 214 5.47 -8.42 12.43
C SER A 214 4.63 -9.00 11.33
N ILE A 215 3.32 -9.13 11.54
CA ILE A 215 2.40 -9.74 10.59
C ILE A 215 1.25 -8.81 10.26
N CYS A 216 0.58 -9.03 9.13
CA CYS A 216 -0.55 -8.22 8.67
C CYS A 216 -0.29 -6.71 8.75
N MET A 217 0.88 -6.28 8.33
CA MET A 217 1.23 -4.87 8.23
C MET A 217 1.36 -4.46 6.75
N TYR A 218 0.86 -3.29 6.41
CA TYR A 218 1.16 -2.74 5.08
C TYR A 218 2.66 -2.51 4.95
N GLY A 219 3.26 -3.09 3.90
CA GLY A 219 4.70 -3.03 3.68
C GLY A 219 5.19 -1.61 3.36
N TYR A 220 6.33 -1.24 3.92
CA TYR A 220 7.05 0.01 3.64
C TYR A 220 8.49 -0.31 3.23
N THR A 221 8.79 -0.26 1.92
CA THR A 221 10.10 -0.63 1.35
C THR A 221 11.27 0.10 1.99
N ASN A 222 11.03 1.29 2.54
CA ASN A 222 12.05 2.12 3.19
C ASN A 222 12.74 1.37 4.33
N TYR A 223 12.02 0.59 5.13
CA TYR A 223 12.59 -0.19 6.23
C TYR A 223 13.49 -1.36 5.80
N SER A 224 13.43 -1.74 4.51
CA SER A 224 14.32 -2.74 3.92
C SER A 224 15.56 -2.13 3.27
N ARG A 225 15.63 -0.79 3.15
CA ARG A 225 16.73 -0.08 2.49
C ARG A 225 17.89 0.18 3.45
N ASP A 226 19.09 0.05 2.92
CA ASP A 226 20.29 0.44 3.67
C ASP A 226 20.29 1.96 3.96
N GLY A 227 20.68 2.32 5.16
CA GLY A 227 20.75 3.71 5.59
C GLY A 227 19.45 4.33 6.07
N PHE A 228 18.28 3.72 5.85
CA PHE A 228 17.02 4.25 6.37
C PHE A 228 16.91 4.06 7.89
N ARG A 229 17.25 2.86 8.37
CA ARG A 229 17.38 2.57 9.80
C ARG A 229 18.64 1.74 10.04
N THR A 230 19.16 1.76 11.26
CA THR A 230 20.36 0.99 11.63
C THR A 230 20.16 -0.51 11.47
N ARG A 231 18.94 -0.98 11.70
CA ARG A 231 18.56 -2.40 11.58
C ARG A 231 17.46 -2.52 10.54
N PRO A 232 17.77 -2.98 9.33
CA PRO A 232 16.75 -3.21 8.32
C PRO A 232 15.87 -4.40 8.67
N ILE A 233 14.66 -4.43 8.13
CA ILE A 233 13.79 -5.60 8.15
C ILE A 233 13.67 -6.19 6.74
N VAL A 234 13.31 -7.47 6.67
CA VAL A 234 12.97 -8.15 5.42
C VAL A 234 11.48 -8.41 5.44
N TYR A 235 10.81 -8.02 4.37
CA TYR A 235 9.40 -8.34 4.17
C TYR A 235 9.26 -9.68 3.46
N ASP A 236 8.16 -10.36 3.75
CA ASP A 236 7.77 -11.63 3.16
C ASP A 236 6.25 -11.66 2.97
N ASP A 237 5.74 -12.65 2.26
CA ASP A 237 4.32 -12.82 2.02
C ASP A 237 3.50 -12.84 3.33
N VAL A 238 2.21 -12.57 3.22
CA VAL A 238 1.27 -12.70 4.34
C VAL A 238 1.19 -14.18 4.78
N PRO A 239 1.16 -14.47 6.08
CA PRO A 239 0.88 -15.83 6.57
C PRO A 239 -0.50 -16.31 6.11
N SER A 240 -0.68 -17.62 5.97
CA SER A 240 -1.96 -18.19 5.57
C SER A 240 -2.27 -19.51 6.28
N PHE A 241 -3.53 -19.97 6.16
CA PHE A 241 -3.94 -21.24 6.76
C PHE A 241 -3.40 -22.47 6.01
N ASP A 242 -3.12 -22.33 4.71
CA ASP A 242 -2.69 -23.44 3.84
C ASP A 242 -1.26 -23.29 3.28
N GLY A 243 -0.52 -22.27 3.70
CA GLY A 243 0.83 -21.95 3.25
C GLY A 243 0.89 -21.25 1.88
N ARG A 244 -0.26 -20.85 1.31
CA ARG A 244 -0.31 -20.07 0.07
C ARG A 244 -0.62 -18.62 0.41
N ALA A 245 0.28 -17.72 0.08
CA ALA A 245 0.01 -16.29 0.19
C ALA A 245 -1.20 -15.94 -0.68
N SER A 246 -2.27 -15.44 -0.06
CA SER A 246 -3.51 -15.10 -0.76
C SER A 246 -4.42 -14.23 0.10
N GLY A 247 -5.39 -13.59 -0.52
CA GLY A 247 -6.47 -12.90 0.15
C GLY A 247 -6.10 -11.63 0.89
N SER A 248 -4.85 -11.17 0.79
CA SER A 248 -4.44 -9.95 1.47
C SER A 248 -5.19 -8.73 0.95
N GLN A 249 -5.63 -7.89 1.88
CA GLN A 249 -6.24 -6.62 1.50
C GLN A 249 -5.22 -5.74 0.79
N LEU A 250 -5.60 -5.24 -0.39
CA LEU A 250 -4.86 -4.27 -1.17
C LEU A 250 -4.82 -2.94 -0.43
N GLY A 251 -3.67 -2.29 -0.48
CA GLY A 251 -3.44 -0.90 -0.11
C GLY A 251 -2.66 -0.20 -1.22
N GLY A 252 -2.24 1.00 -0.95
CA GLY A 252 -1.50 1.83 -1.90
C GLY A 252 -2.25 3.11 -2.22
N ALA A 253 -1.66 3.95 -3.04
CA ALA A 253 -2.19 5.26 -3.34
C ALA A 253 -2.19 5.56 -4.84
N GLY A 254 -3.21 6.27 -5.28
CA GLY A 254 -3.37 6.74 -6.66
C GLY A 254 -3.25 8.25 -6.76
N ILE A 255 -2.73 8.73 -7.88
CA ILE A 255 -2.70 10.14 -8.21
C ILE A 255 -3.99 10.52 -8.95
N ALA A 256 -4.78 11.38 -8.32
CA ALA A 256 -6.03 11.92 -8.84
C ALA A 256 -5.86 13.38 -9.28
N ILE A 257 -6.66 13.80 -10.23
CA ILE A 257 -6.70 15.17 -10.74
C ILE A 257 -7.88 15.90 -10.11
N SER A 258 -7.62 17.05 -9.50
CA SER A 258 -8.67 17.88 -8.92
C SER A 258 -9.59 18.46 -9.99
N SER A 259 -10.89 18.39 -9.75
CA SER A 259 -11.90 19.06 -10.60
C SER A 259 -11.84 20.59 -10.52
N ALA A 260 -11.20 21.14 -9.49
CA ALA A 260 -10.99 22.58 -9.34
C ALA A 260 -9.71 23.08 -10.04
N SER A 261 -8.87 22.16 -10.56
CA SER A 261 -7.65 22.53 -11.27
C SER A 261 -7.94 23.37 -12.50
N LYS A 262 -7.12 24.39 -12.72
CA LYS A 262 -7.11 25.18 -13.95
C LYS A 262 -6.17 24.60 -15.02
N ASN A 263 -5.43 23.53 -14.65
CA ASN A 263 -4.38 22.91 -15.45
C ASN A 263 -4.65 21.41 -15.69
N VAL A 264 -5.92 21.02 -15.83
CA VAL A 264 -6.35 19.61 -15.87
C VAL A 264 -5.57 18.76 -16.89
N GLU A 265 -5.41 19.27 -18.13
CA GLU A 265 -4.66 18.54 -19.18
C GLU A 265 -3.17 18.35 -18.81
N LEU A 266 -2.56 19.35 -18.17
CA LEU A 266 -1.17 19.28 -17.75
C LEU A 266 -1.02 18.35 -16.54
N ALA A 267 -1.95 18.43 -15.58
CA ALA A 267 -2.01 17.53 -14.44
C ALA A 267 -2.17 16.07 -14.89
N ALA A 268 -2.98 15.81 -15.94
CA ALA A 268 -3.11 14.48 -16.52
C ALA A 268 -1.79 13.96 -17.11
N LYS A 269 -1.06 14.79 -17.86
CA LYS A 269 0.28 14.41 -18.38
C LYS A 269 1.28 14.12 -17.28
N VAL A 270 1.27 14.90 -16.20
CA VAL A 270 2.11 14.64 -15.00
C VAL A 270 1.74 13.32 -14.36
N ALA A 271 0.45 13.07 -14.13
CA ALA A 271 -0.03 11.84 -13.50
C ALA A 271 0.33 10.60 -14.34
N VAL A 272 0.13 10.66 -15.67
CA VAL A 272 0.52 9.58 -16.60
C VAL A 272 2.03 9.35 -16.53
N LEU A 273 2.86 10.39 -16.68
CA LEU A 273 4.32 10.27 -16.67
C LEU A 273 4.84 9.60 -15.40
N LEU A 274 4.34 10.01 -14.23
CA LEU A 274 4.72 9.43 -12.94
C LEU A 274 4.29 7.96 -12.78
N SER A 275 3.29 7.52 -13.55
CA SER A 275 2.76 6.15 -13.51
C SER A 275 3.40 5.22 -14.54
N LEU A 276 4.19 5.75 -15.50
CA LEU A 276 4.80 4.94 -16.56
C LEU A 276 5.78 3.89 -16.00
N PRO A 277 5.83 2.68 -16.60
CA PRO A 277 6.69 1.58 -16.17
C PRO A 277 8.16 1.95 -16.01
N GLU A 278 8.72 2.69 -16.97
CA GLU A 278 10.11 3.12 -16.97
C GLU A 278 10.42 4.10 -15.84
N ILE A 279 9.50 4.99 -15.48
CA ILE A 279 9.69 5.95 -14.41
C ILE A 279 9.57 5.26 -13.05
N GLN A 280 8.57 4.43 -12.89
CA GLN A 280 8.33 3.70 -11.65
C GLN A 280 9.43 2.67 -11.34
N SER A 281 10.00 2.02 -12.36
CA SER A 281 11.10 1.06 -12.17
C SER A 281 12.48 1.71 -11.98
N THR A 282 12.60 2.99 -12.17
CA THR A 282 13.88 3.75 -12.05
C THR A 282 13.78 4.86 -11.01
N THR A 283 13.50 6.09 -11.43
CA THR A 283 13.51 7.29 -10.59
C THR A 283 12.62 7.15 -9.37
N TYR A 284 11.38 6.67 -9.57
CA TYR A 284 10.39 6.57 -8.50
C TYR A 284 10.80 5.59 -7.40
N VAL A 285 11.18 4.37 -7.77
CA VAL A 285 11.62 3.36 -6.79
C VAL A 285 12.96 3.72 -6.15
N GLN A 286 13.88 4.30 -6.89
CA GLN A 286 15.17 4.73 -6.34
C GLN A 286 15.02 5.80 -5.25
N ALA A 287 14.08 6.71 -5.43
CA ALA A 287 13.75 7.76 -4.47
C ALA A 287 12.87 7.32 -3.28
N GLY A 288 12.63 6.03 -3.11
CA GLY A 288 11.90 5.51 -1.94
C GLY A 288 10.45 5.13 -2.19
N GLY A 289 9.93 5.33 -3.40
CA GLY A 289 8.57 4.95 -3.79
C GLY A 289 8.35 3.44 -3.80
N GLN A 290 7.09 3.04 -3.73
CA GLN A 290 6.63 1.65 -3.77
C GLN A 290 5.68 1.48 -4.96
N PRO A 291 6.22 1.19 -6.16
CA PRO A 291 5.52 1.33 -7.44
C PRO A 291 4.18 0.60 -7.57
N GLY A 292 3.23 1.19 -8.31
CA GLY A 292 2.02 0.52 -8.78
C GLY A 292 2.22 -0.37 -10.01
N ASN A 293 3.43 -0.42 -10.57
CA ASN A 293 3.74 -1.08 -11.84
C ASN A 293 4.49 -2.40 -11.65
N LEU A 294 4.03 -3.47 -12.32
CA LEU A 294 4.62 -4.82 -12.22
C LEU A 294 6.07 -4.89 -12.71
N ALA A 295 6.45 -4.10 -13.73
CA ALA A 295 7.83 -4.08 -14.21
C ALA A 295 8.80 -3.63 -13.12
N ALA A 296 8.42 -2.63 -12.32
CA ALA A 296 9.20 -2.19 -11.17
C ALA A 296 9.33 -3.26 -10.09
N TRP A 297 8.26 -4.03 -9.82
CA TRP A 297 8.28 -5.15 -8.86
C TRP A 297 9.23 -6.28 -9.28
N LYS A 298 9.37 -6.51 -10.59
CA LYS A 298 10.27 -7.53 -11.17
C LYS A 298 11.67 -6.99 -11.48
N ALA A 299 11.90 -5.69 -11.35
CA ALA A 299 13.18 -5.08 -11.67
C ALA A 299 14.30 -5.55 -10.71
N PRO A 300 15.43 -6.11 -11.21
CA PRO A 300 16.50 -6.60 -10.35
C PRO A 300 17.08 -5.51 -9.43
N GLN A 301 17.24 -4.29 -9.95
CA GLN A 301 17.79 -3.18 -9.16
C GLN A 301 16.83 -2.74 -8.03
N ALA A 302 15.54 -2.70 -8.29
CA ALA A 302 14.54 -2.39 -7.26
C ALA A 302 14.59 -3.42 -6.11
N ASN A 303 14.68 -4.70 -6.46
CA ASN A 303 14.80 -5.78 -5.50
C ASN A 303 16.13 -5.77 -4.74
N LEU A 304 17.24 -5.45 -5.41
CA LEU A 304 18.54 -5.35 -4.76
C LEU A 304 18.54 -4.30 -3.64
N ILE A 305 18.04 -3.10 -3.92
CA ILE A 305 18.07 -1.99 -2.94
C ILE A 305 17.02 -2.09 -1.83
N THR A 306 16.07 -3.04 -1.94
CA THR A 306 14.99 -3.26 -0.97
C THR A 306 15.00 -4.64 -0.33
N ARG A 307 16.14 -5.34 -0.35
CA ARG A 307 16.28 -6.70 0.21
C ARG A 307 15.21 -7.67 -0.28
N ASN A 308 14.95 -7.62 -1.60
CA ASN A 308 13.92 -8.39 -2.29
C ASN A 308 12.48 -8.13 -1.81
N PHE A 309 12.19 -6.96 -1.24
CA PHE A 309 10.84 -6.61 -0.82
C PHE A 309 9.78 -6.99 -1.89
N PHE A 310 9.98 -6.52 -3.11
CA PHE A 310 9.03 -6.70 -4.20
C PHE A 310 8.84 -8.17 -4.58
N ASN A 311 9.94 -8.92 -4.78
CA ASN A 311 9.85 -10.35 -5.10
C ASN A 311 9.24 -11.17 -3.96
N ASN A 312 9.59 -10.87 -2.72
CA ASN A 312 9.13 -11.63 -1.56
C ASN A 312 7.65 -11.45 -1.27
N THR A 313 7.06 -10.30 -1.68
CA THR A 313 5.66 -9.95 -1.39
C THR A 313 4.76 -9.97 -2.61
N LEU A 314 5.30 -10.26 -3.79
CA LEU A 314 4.54 -10.24 -5.05
C LEU A 314 3.39 -11.24 -5.06
N ARG A 315 3.59 -12.44 -4.52
CA ARG A 315 2.55 -13.48 -4.47
C ARG A 315 1.33 -13.06 -3.66
N THR A 316 1.56 -12.27 -2.61
CA THR A 316 0.50 -11.68 -1.79
C THR A 316 -0.38 -10.72 -2.59
N LEU A 317 0.20 -9.98 -3.54
CA LEU A 317 -0.53 -9.02 -4.40
C LEU A 317 -1.21 -9.67 -5.61
N GLU A 318 -0.65 -10.76 -6.13
CA GLU A 318 -1.16 -11.42 -7.35
C GLU A 318 -2.28 -12.43 -7.06
N ARG A 319 -2.64 -12.69 -5.82
CA ARG A 319 -3.60 -13.70 -5.37
C ARG A 319 -4.57 -13.14 -4.35
#